data_a674f79be0e4aef06834155eb3679fb5
#
_entry.id   a674f79be0e4aef06834155eb3679fb5
#
_cell.length_a   1.000
_cell.length_b   1.000
_cell.length_c   1.000
_cell.angle_alpha   90.00
_cell.angle_beta   90.00
_cell.angle_gamma   90.00
#
_symmetry.space_group_name_H-M   'P 1'
#
loop_
_entity.id
_entity.type
_entity.pdbx_description
1 polymer ?
#
loop_
_entity_poly.entity_id
_entity_poly.type
_entity_poly.pdbx_seq_one_letter_code
_entity_poly.pdbx_strand_id
1 'polypeptide(L)'
;MKEIPQNITIVGSGTQGSMLAFRSAAFGRNVCVFDLSPEAAQKAAAKIRTWLDEWTAEGRLTAASADKAFASITPVSDLKEALRDADLVIENVPEILELKQQVWAQIDALAPPKTLLTTNSSSLKASDIGKLVKRKEKTFNVNFMTPTKDDMVEVMWNEHTAQETKEAALAFLRAQENVPIITKKEIKGFSLNRVWRAMKKECLKLWDGGYTTPEEFDRAFMLEWGTPHGPFGLMDKVGLDIVKQIEMTYYAESGNPEDIPPTALDELIEKGWLGEKTGRGFYTYPNPAYEREGFLKGE
;
A
#
# COMPACT_ATOMS: atom_id res chain seq x y z
N MET A 1 1.31 30.55 -1.35
CA MET A 1 1.05 29.11 -1.51
C MET A 1 2.35 28.40 -1.19
N LYS A 2 2.35 27.39 -0.31
CA LYS A 2 3.56 26.59 -0.05
C LYS A 2 3.90 25.78 -1.30
N GLU A 3 5.18 25.62 -1.59
CA GLU A 3 5.63 24.86 -2.75
C GLU A 3 5.24 23.38 -2.59
N ILE A 4 4.50 22.87 -3.56
CA ILE A 4 4.19 21.44 -3.65
C ILE A 4 5.45 20.71 -4.12
N PRO A 5 5.88 19.62 -3.47
CA PRO A 5 7.02 18.83 -3.93
C PRO A 5 6.95 18.51 -5.42
N GLN A 6 7.98 18.86 -6.18
CA GLN A 6 8.06 18.66 -7.62
C GLN A 6 8.99 17.51 -8.00
N ASN A 7 10.11 17.37 -7.29
CA ASN A 7 11.11 16.34 -7.54
C ASN A 7 10.92 15.20 -6.53
N ILE A 8 10.42 14.09 -7.00
CA ILE A 8 10.08 12.92 -6.16
C ILE A 8 11.12 11.84 -6.39
N THR A 9 11.72 11.36 -5.32
CA THR A 9 12.57 10.17 -5.38
C THR A 9 11.86 8.97 -4.78
N ILE A 10 11.69 7.92 -5.59
CA ILE A 10 11.17 6.63 -5.17
C ILE A 10 12.35 5.71 -4.88
N VAL A 11 12.49 5.27 -3.63
CA VAL A 11 13.57 4.36 -3.21
C VAL A 11 13.02 2.94 -3.12
N GLY A 12 13.44 2.09 -4.05
CA GLY A 12 12.90 0.75 -4.26
C GLY A 12 11.91 0.72 -5.44
N SER A 13 12.29 0.04 -6.52
CA SER A 13 11.57 -0.04 -7.80
C SER A 13 10.66 -1.26 -7.92
N GLY A 14 10.35 -1.92 -6.80
CA GLY A 14 9.39 -3.04 -6.76
C GLY A 14 7.99 -2.64 -7.25
N THR A 15 7.00 -3.51 -7.07
CA THR A 15 5.64 -3.28 -7.56
C THR A 15 5.06 -1.97 -7.05
N GLN A 16 5.10 -1.72 -5.73
CA GLN A 16 4.56 -0.50 -5.14
C GLN A 16 5.34 0.75 -5.57
N GLY A 17 6.68 0.69 -5.55
CA GLY A 17 7.51 1.83 -5.97
C GLY A 17 7.29 2.21 -7.43
N SER A 18 7.12 1.23 -8.32
CA SER A 18 6.79 1.47 -9.74
C SER A 18 5.42 2.15 -9.89
N MET A 19 4.40 1.72 -9.13
CA MET A 19 3.06 2.32 -9.15
C MET A 19 3.09 3.77 -8.63
N LEU A 20 3.88 4.05 -7.61
CA LEU A 20 4.04 5.41 -7.07
C LEU A 20 4.78 6.33 -8.02
N ALA A 21 5.81 5.81 -8.70
CA ALA A 21 6.52 6.54 -9.74
C ALA A 21 5.59 6.88 -10.91
N PHE A 22 4.80 5.90 -11.37
CA PHE A 22 3.78 6.10 -12.39
C PHE A 22 2.80 7.22 -12.00
N ARG A 23 2.17 7.11 -10.81
CA ARG A 23 1.20 8.12 -10.38
C ARG A 23 1.83 9.50 -10.29
N SER A 24 2.98 9.62 -9.66
CA SER A 24 3.66 10.91 -9.52
C SER A 24 3.97 11.55 -10.88
N ALA A 25 4.46 10.76 -11.84
CA ALA A 25 4.74 11.24 -13.20
C ALA A 25 3.47 11.61 -13.97
N ALA A 26 2.40 10.80 -13.88
CA ALA A 26 1.11 11.07 -14.52
C ALA A 26 0.52 12.42 -14.06
N PHE A 27 0.77 12.80 -12.80
CA PHE A 27 0.37 14.10 -12.24
C PHE A 27 1.46 15.19 -12.33
N GLY A 28 2.40 15.03 -13.27
CA GLY A 28 3.33 16.09 -13.69
C GLY A 28 4.52 16.32 -12.74
N ARG A 29 4.92 15.32 -11.95
CA ARG A 29 6.14 15.39 -11.13
C ARG A 29 7.36 14.89 -11.89
N ASN A 30 8.55 15.43 -11.56
CA ASN A 30 9.81 14.83 -11.95
C ASN A 30 10.08 13.66 -11.01
N VAL A 31 10.31 12.47 -11.54
CA VAL A 31 10.43 11.26 -10.72
C VAL A 31 11.77 10.60 -10.95
N CYS A 32 12.55 10.47 -9.89
CA CYS A 32 13.74 9.63 -9.87
C CYS A 32 13.39 8.28 -9.24
N VAL A 33 13.62 7.19 -9.97
CA VAL A 33 13.36 5.82 -9.50
C VAL A 33 14.72 5.17 -9.19
N PHE A 34 15.00 5.02 -7.90
CA PHE A 34 16.22 4.39 -7.43
C PHE A 34 16.01 2.91 -7.10
N ASP A 35 16.93 2.09 -7.59
CA ASP A 35 17.10 0.71 -7.15
C ASP A 35 18.60 0.35 -7.20
N LEU A 36 19.02 -0.57 -6.33
CA LEU A 36 20.40 -1.08 -6.32
C LEU A 36 20.73 -1.86 -7.61
N SER A 37 19.71 -2.46 -8.26
CA SER A 37 19.83 -3.10 -9.57
C SER A 37 19.41 -2.11 -10.66
N PRO A 38 20.33 -1.74 -11.59
CA PRO A 38 19.99 -0.96 -12.78
C PRO A 38 18.89 -1.61 -13.61
N GLU A 39 18.91 -2.94 -13.72
CA GLU A 39 17.92 -3.72 -14.47
C GLU A 39 16.52 -3.62 -13.81
N ALA A 40 16.45 -3.61 -12.46
CA ALA A 40 15.19 -3.43 -11.75
C ALA A 40 14.61 -2.04 -12.00
N ALA A 41 15.42 -0.98 -11.94
CA ALA A 41 15.01 0.37 -12.24
C ALA A 41 14.50 0.53 -13.69
N GLN A 42 15.16 -0.10 -14.66
CA GLN A 42 14.73 -0.11 -16.06
C GLN A 42 13.43 -0.90 -16.28
N LYS A 43 13.27 -2.06 -15.63
CA LYS A 43 12.02 -2.84 -15.67
C LYS A 43 10.86 -2.05 -15.07
N ALA A 44 11.10 -1.27 -14.02
CA ALA A 44 10.09 -0.36 -13.46
C ALA A 44 9.64 0.67 -14.49
N ALA A 45 10.57 1.31 -15.21
CA ALA A 45 10.25 2.27 -16.26
C ALA A 45 9.37 1.64 -17.38
N ALA A 46 9.67 0.40 -17.80
CA ALA A 46 8.84 -0.31 -18.77
C ALA A 46 7.41 -0.55 -18.28
N LYS A 47 7.24 -0.99 -17.01
CA LYS A 47 5.91 -1.15 -16.41
C LYS A 47 5.15 0.17 -16.32
N ILE A 48 5.83 1.25 -15.96
CA ILE A 48 5.21 2.59 -15.88
C ILE A 48 4.70 3.00 -17.25
N ARG A 49 5.43 2.73 -18.34
CA ARG A 49 4.96 2.99 -19.71
C ARG A 49 3.66 2.27 -19.99
N THR A 50 3.56 0.97 -19.64
CA THR A 50 2.33 0.19 -19.82
C THR A 50 1.14 0.85 -19.12
N TRP A 51 1.27 1.26 -17.86
CA TRP A 51 0.18 1.91 -17.13
C TRP A 51 -0.20 3.29 -17.69
N LEU A 52 0.76 4.05 -18.21
CA LEU A 52 0.48 5.31 -18.90
C LEU A 52 -0.32 5.07 -20.19
N ASP A 53 0.00 4.00 -20.93
CA ASP A 53 -0.73 3.60 -22.12
C ASP A 53 -2.15 3.10 -21.78
N GLU A 54 -2.31 2.34 -20.68
CA GLU A 54 -3.63 1.94 -20.17
C GLU A 54 -4.49 3.14 -19.80
N TRP A 55 -3.95 4.11 -19.04
CA TRP A 55 -4.68 5.34 -18.71
C TRP A 55 -5.01 6.21 -19.92
N THR A 56 -4.19 6.14 -20.95
CA THR A 56 -4.50 6.80 -22.23
C THR A 56 -5.64 6.10 -22.94
N ALA A 57 -5.67 4.77 -22.98
CA ALA A 57 -6.76 4.00 -23.55
C ALA A 57 -8.10 4.20 -22.80
N GLU A 58 -8.03 4.38 -21.47
CA GLU A 58 -9.17 4.71 -20.61
C GLU A 58 -9.64 6.19 -20.73
N GLY A 59 -8.92 7.02 -21.49
CA GLY A 59 -9.23 8.46 -21.65
C GLY A 59 -8.88 9.32 -20.44
N ARG A 60 -8.11 8.81 -19.48
CA ARG A 60 -7.64 9.52 -18.28
C ARG A 60 -6.44 10.43 -18.59
N LEU A 61 -5.67 10.10 -19.61
CA LEU A 61 -4.55 10.89 -20.13
C LEU A 61 -4.65 11.07 -21.64
N THR A 62 -4.11 12.16 -22.15
CA THR A 62 -3.80 12.26 -23.59
C THR A 62 -2.47 11.58 -23.89
N ALA A 63 -2.27 11.13 -25.15
CA ALA A 63 -1.00 10.55 -25.56
C ALA A 63 0.19 11.50 -25.28
N ALA A 64 0.03 12.79 -25.56
CA ALA A 64 1.04 13.82 -25.28
C ALA A 64 1.35 13.95 -23.79
N SER A 65 0.32 13.84 -22.92
CA SER A 65 0.51 13.86 -21.46
C SER A 65 1.23 12.61 -20.97
N ALA A 66 0.91 11.43 -21.52
CA ALA A 66 1.57 10.17 -21.20
C ALA A 66 3.05 10.19 -21.61
N ASP A 67 3.37 10.71 -22.80
CA ASP A 67 4.76 10.86 -23.27
C ASP A 67 5.56 11.84 -22.39
N LYS A 68 4.95 12.96 -22.01
CA LYS A 68 5.57 13.91 -21.08
C LYS A 68 5.80 13.31 -19.70
N ALA A 69 4.84 12.55 -19.17
CA ALA A 69 4.95 11.83 -17.91
C ALA A 69 6.09 10.80 -17.97
N PHE A 70 6.17 10.03 -19.03
CA PHE A 70 7.25 9.04 -19.20
C PHE A 70 8.63 9.71 -19.29
N ALA A 71 8.73 10.82 -20.02
CA ALA A 71 9.98 11.58 -20.14
C ALA A 71 10.46 12.23 -18.83
N SER A 72 9.55 12.36 -17.84
CA SER A 72 9.90 12.91 -16.50
C SER A 72 10.45 11.85 -15.54
N ILE A 73 10.56 10.59 -15.98
CA ILE A 73 11.04 9.47 -15.15
C ILE A 73 12.51 9.19 -15.44
N THR A 74 13.34 9.20 -14.40
CA THR A 74 14.77 8.93 -14.49
C THR A 74 15.12 7.71 -13.62
N PRO A 75 15.40 6.53 -14.22
CA PRO A 75 15.91 5.39 -13.49
C PRO A 75 17.37 5.63 -13.07
N VAL A 76 17.70 5.37 -11.81
CA VAL A 76 19.05 5.62 -11.23
C VAL A 76 19.43 4.49 -10.29
N SER A 77 20.72 4.13 -10.23
CA SER A 77 21.29 3.14 -9.30
C SER A 77 22.36 3.72 -8.34
N ASP A 78 22.58 5.01 -8.40
CA ASP A 78 23.38 5.75 -7.40
C ASP A 78 22.44 6.56 -6.50
N LEU A 79 22.44 6.25 -5.18
CA LEU A 79 21.53 6.90 -4.23
C LEU A 79 21.81 8.40 -4.09
N LYS A 80 23.06 8.83 -4.15
CA LYS A 80 23.44 10.23 -4.04
C LYS A 80 22.92 11.02 -5.24
N GLU A 81 23.03 10.45 -6.45
CA GLU A 81 22.46 11.04 -7.66
C GLU A 81 20.93 11.13 -7.55
N ALA A 82 20.27 10.04 -7.12
CA ALA A 82 18.83 10.00 -6.95
C ALA A 82 18.28 11.05 -5.99
N LEU A 83 19.06 11.45 -4.98
CA LEU A 83 18.64 12.36 -3.92
C LEU A 83 19.03 13.83 -4.18
N ARG A 84 19.85 14.09 -5.20
CA ARG A 84 20.47 15.41 -5.42
C ARG A 84 19.51 16.60 -5.35
N ASP A 85 18.35 16.48 -5.96
CA ASP A 85 17.36 17.55 -6.07
C ASP A 85 16.02 17.21 -5.41
N ALA A 86 15.96 16.12 -4.62
CA ALA A 86 14.74 15.59 -4.05
C ALA A 86 14.01 16.59 -3.14
N ASP A 87 12.73 16.83 -3.41
CA ASP A 87 11.81 17.54 -2.52
C ASP A 87 11.10 16.57 -1.56
N LEU A 88 10.80 15.36 -2.06
CA LEU A 88 10.17 14.30 -1.30
C LEU A 88 10.78 12.95 -1.68
N VAL A 89 11.11 12.15 -0.68
CA VAL A 89 11.52 10.75 -0.85
C VAL A 89 10.42 9.84 -0.32
N ILE A 90 10.01 8.86 -1.14
CA ILE A 90 9.07 7.80 -0.75
C ILE A 90 9.82 6.47 -0.75
N GLU A 91 10.04 5.91 0.43
CA GLU A 91 10.76 4.66 0.60
C GLU A 91 9.82 3.46 0.46
N ASN A 92 10.23 2.48 -0.36
CA ASN A 92 9.52 1.25 -0.72
C ASN A 92 10.43 0.02 -0.69
N VAL A 93 11.47 0.02 0.16
CA VAL A 93 12.31 -1.17 0.32
C VAL A 93 11.58 -2.27 1.11
N PRO A 94 12.06 -3.53 1.11
CA PRO A 94 11.41 -4.64 1.84
C PRO A 94 11.07 -4.30 3.29
N GLU A 95 10.00 -4.91 3.81
CA GLU A 95 9.40 -4.62 5.12
C GLU A 95 10.23 -5.22 6.28
N ILE A 96 11.48 -4.77 6.38
CA ILE A 96 12.46 -5.17 7.40
C ILE A 96 12.91 -3.89 8.11
N LEU A 97 12.65 -3.80 9.41
CA LEU A 97 12.87 -2.58 10.20
C LEU A 97 14.32 -2.09 10.11
N GLU A 98 15.27 -2.97 10.33
CA GLU A 98 16.71 -2.65 10.33
C GLU A 98 17.18 -2.15 8.98
N LEU A 99 16.69 -2.76 7.88
CA LEU A 99 16.98 -2.30 6.51
C LEU A 99 16.43 -0.90 6.28
N LYS A 100 15.18 -0.65 6.65
CA LYS A 100 14.55 0.67 6.50
C LYS A 100 15.27 1.74 7.33
N GLN A 101 15.70 1.41 8.55
CA GLN A 101 16.50 2.32 9.39
C GLN A 101 17.82 2.71 8.73
N GLN A 102 18.53 1.73 8.16
CA GLN A 102 19.80 1.98 7.45
C GLN A 102 19.59 2.83 6.21
N VAL A 103 18.57 2.51 5.40
CA VAL A 103 18.22 3.27 4.19
C VAL A 103 17.83 4.71 4.54
N TRP A 104 16.99 4.90 5.56
CA TRP A 104 16.59 6.24 5.99
C TRP A 104 17.76 7.08 6.54
N ALA A 105 18.69 6.45 7.25
CA ALA A 105 19.91 7.13 7.71
C ALA A 105 20.80 7.58 6.54
N GLN A 106 20.92 6.77 5.47
CA GLN A 106 21.64 7.16 4.26
C GLN A 106 20.92 8.29 3.51
N ILE A 107 19.60 8.22 3.37
CA ILE A 107 18.79 9.29 2.77
C ILE A 107 18.97 10.59 3.55
N ASP A 108 18.89 10.54 4.89
CA ASP A 108 19.05 11.72 5.75
C ASP A 108 20.43 12.38 5.61
N ALA A 109 21.47 11.57 5.40
CA ALA A 109 22.82 12.07 5.20
C ALA A 109 23.08 12.71 3.83
N LEU A 110 22.38 12.24 2.77
CA LEU A 110 22.66 12.59 1.38
C LEU A 110 21.66 13.59 0.79
N ALA A 111 20.40 13.55 1.22
CA ALA A 111 19.35 14.39 0.66
C ALA A 111 19.46 15.86 1.11
N PRO A 112 19.03 16.81 0.29
CA PRO A 112 18.98 18.23 0.66
C PRO A 112 18.25 18.46 2.01
N PRO A 113 18.60 19.49 2.80
CA PRO A 113 17.95 19.76 4.09
C PRO A 113 16.43 19.99 4.01
N LYS A 114 15.93 20.43 2.84
CA LYS A 114 14.49 20.68 2.61
C LYS A 114 13.67 19.40 2.41
N THR A 115 14.32 18.29 2.04
CA THR A 115 13.65 17.05 1.60
C THR A 115 12.77 16.44 2.67
N LEU A 116 11.52 16.18 2.31
CA LEU A 116 10.59 15.39 3.10
C LEU A 116 10.89 13.90 2.93
N LEU A 117 10.69 13.11 3.97
CA LEU A 117 10.96 11.67 3.95
C LEU A 117 9.77 10.88 4.47
N THR A 118 9.24 10.02 3.64
CA THR A 118 8.14 9.13 4.02
C THR A 118 8.44 7.68 3.66
N THR A 119 7.84 6.76 4.38
CA THR A 119 7.78 5.34 4.04
C THR A 119 6.40 4.98 3.53
N ASN A 120 6.32 4.05 2.59
CA ASN A 120 5.09 3.40 2.14
C ASN A 120 4.77 2.14 2.96
N SER A 121 5.39 1.95 4.11
CA SER A 121 5.09 0.83 5.00
C SER A 121 3.66 0.89 5.51
N SER A 122 2.93 -0.22 5.40
CA SER A 122 1.59 -0.37 5.95
C SER A 122 1.59 -0.85 7.42
N SER A 123 2.74 -1.28 7.95
CA SER A 123 2.85 -1.88 9.28
C SER A 123 3.81 -1.15 10.21
N LEU A 124 4.98 -0.73 9.71
CA LEU A 124 6.02 -0.08 10.51
C LEU A 124 5.75 1.43 10.64
N LYS A 125 6.05 1.98 11.81
CA LYS A 125 5.89 3.41 12.09
C LYS A 125 7.11 4.22 11.62
N ALA A 126 6.88 5.44 11.12
CA ALA A 126 7.96 6.36 10.75
C ALA A 126 8.90 6.67 11.91
N SER A 127 8.40 6.73 13.16
CA SER A 127 9.22 6.94 14.36
C SER A 127 10.19 5.78 14.64
N ASP A 128 9.76 4.53 14.36
CA ASP A 128 10.61 3.35 14.55
C ASP A 128 11.67 3.27 13.44
N ILE A 129 11.31 3.54 12.19
CA ILE A 129 12.22 3.60 11.05
C ILE A 129 13.20 4.76 11.20
N GLY A 130 12.70 5.92 11.60
CA GLY A 130 13.45 7.17 11.70
C GLY A 130 14.34 7.32 12.94
N LYS A 131 14.63 6.25 13.70
CA LYS A 131 15.47 6.33 14.91
C LYS A 131 16.82 7.01 14.67
N LEU A 132 17.43 6.73 13.52
CA LEU A 132 18.76 7.25 13.15
C LEU A 132 18.71 8.55 12.35
N VAL A 133 17.53 9.05 12.00
CA VAL A 133 17.31 10.26 11.20
C VAL A 133 17.39 11.49 12.09
N LYS A 134 18.07 12.56 11.59
CA LYS A 134 18.22 13.83 12.32
C LYS A 134 17.03 14.77 12.09
N ARG A 135 16.48 14.82 10.84
CA ARG A 135 15.34 15.67 10.43
C ARG A 135 13.98 15.05 10.75
N LYS A 136 13.74 14.63 12.00
CA LYS A 136 12.52 13.93 12.42
C LYS A 136 11.24 14.72 12.13
N GLU A 137 11.34 16.04 12.14
CA GLU A 137 10.25 16.98 11.82
C GLU A 137 9.78 16.89 10.36
N LYS A 138 10.56 16.25 9.48
CA LYS A 138 10.26 16.05 8.06
C LYS A 138 9.86 14.63 7.73
N THR A 139 9.63 13.79 8.73
CA THR A 139 9.30 12.37 8.56
C THR A 139 7.84 12.07 8.85
N PHE A 140 7.25 11.13 8.10
CA PHE A 140 5.87 10.68 8.24
C PHE A 140 5.65 9.33 7.51
N ASN A 141 4.46 8.72 7.69
CA ASN A 141 4.03 7.57 6.89
C ASN A 141 2.98 7.97 5.86
N VAL A 142 3.04 7.38 4.68
CA VAL A 142 1.93 7.35 3.72
C VAL A 142 1.76 5.92 3.22
N ASN A 143 0.62 5.30 3.49
CA ASN A 143 0.29 3.98 2.99
C ASN A 143 -0.60 4.12 1.75
N PHE A 144 -0.01 3.92 0.59
CA PHE A 144 -0.74 3.85 -0.67
C PHE A 144 -1.26 2.42 -0.87
N MET A 145 -2.54 2.29 -1.17
CA MET A 145 -3.15 0.98 -1.41
C MET A 145 -2.75 0.45 -2.79
N THR A 146 -3.44 0.87 -3.85
CA THR A 146 -3.11 0.52 -5.23
C THR A 146 -3.00 1.79 -6.07
N PRO A 147 -1.83 2.46 -6.12
CA PRO A 147 -1.67 3.80 -6.72
C PRO A 147 -2.13 3.94 -8.17
N THR A 148 -2.24 2.84 -8.92
CA THR A 148 -2.74 2.83 -10.29
C THR A 148 -4.26 2.84 -10.38
N LYS A 149 -4.97 2.49 -9.31
CA LYS A 149 -6.43 2.31 -9.29
C LYS A 149 -7.13 3.11 -8.21
N ASP A 150 -6.52 3.17 -7.01
CA ASP A 150 -7.14 3.75 -5.82
C ASP A 150 -6.64 5.17 -5.57
N ASP A 151 -7.56 6.05 -5.21
CA ASP A 151 -7.24 7.43 -4.83
C ASP A 151 -7.05 7.58 -3.32
N MET A 152 -7.56 6.62 -2.52
CA MET A 152 -7.41 6.63 -1.07
C MET A 152 -5.98 6.35 -0.64
N VAL A 153 -5.46 7.19 0.27
CA VAL A 153 -4.16 6.99 0.92
C VAL A 153 -4.29 7.23 2.41
N GLU A 154 -3.72 6.36 3.23
CA GLU A 154 -3.65 6.59 4.67
C GLU A 154 -2.38 7.37 5.00
N VAL A 155 -2.52 8.43 5.79
CA VAL A 155 -1.41 9.29 6.23
C VAL A 155 -1.32 9.23 7.75
N MET A 156 -0.12 9.03 8.26
CA MET A 156 0.12 8.96 9.70
C MET A 156 1.29 9.86 10.10
N TRP A 157 1.03 10.74 11.06
CA TRP A 157 2.02 11.67 11.58
C TRP A 157 2.68 11.09 12.83
N ASN A 158 4.01 11.22 12.93
CA ASN A 158 4.70 11.00 14.19
C ASN A 158 4.66 12.27 15.07
N GLU A 159 5.08 12.15 16.31
CA GLU A 159 5.05 13.26 17.28
C GLU A 159 5.94 14.45 16.90
N HIS A 160 6.95 14.22 16.08
CA HIS A 160 7.90 15.24 15.63
C HIS A 160 7.50 15.90 14.32
N THR A 161 6.58 15.30 13.53
CA THR A 161 6.21 15.82 12.20
C THR A 161 5.76 17.28 12.29
N ALA A 162 6.52 18.19 11.70
CA ALA A 162 6.23 19.62 11.71
C ALA A 162 4.95 19.96 10.93
N GLN A 163 4.30 21.07 11.29
CA GLN A 163 3.08 21.51 10.61
C GLN A 163 3.31 21.78 9.12
N GLU A 164 4.46 22.40 8.79
CA GLU A 164 4.86 22.65 7.40
C GLU A 164 4.98 21.34 6.59
N THR A 165 5.54 20.31 7.19
CA THR A 165 5.66 18.95 6.60
C THR A 165 4.28 18.37 6.31
N LYS A 166 3.35 18.43 7.28
CA LYS A 166 1.97 17.97 7.11
C LYS A 166 1.27 18.67 5.96
N GLU A 167 1.40 19.99 5.89
CA GLU A 167 0.76 20.80 4.85
C GLU A 167 1.35 20.50 3.46
N ALA A 168 2.69 20.39 3.34
CA ALA A 168 3.33 20.05 2.07
C ALA A 168 2.98 18.63 1.60
N ALA A 169 2.97 17.66 2.52
CA ALA A 169 2.57 16.28 2.23
C ALA A 169 1.12 16.20 1.74
N LEU A 170 0.17 16.86 2.43
CA LEU A 170 -1.23 16.88 2.03
C LEU A 170 -1.44 17.61 0.70
N ALA A 171 -0.70 18.70 0.45
CA ALA A 171 -0.74 19.41 -0.83
C ALA A 171 -0.25 18.51 -1.98
N PHE A 172 0.85 17.77 -1.76
CA PHE A 172 1.38 16.80 -2.73
C PHE A 172 0.36 15.71 -3.05
N LEU A 173 -0.22 15.08 -2.03
CA LEU A 173 -1.20 14.00 -2.22
C LEU A 173 -2.45 14.48 -2.98
N ARG A 174 -3.02 15.61 -2.57
CA ARG A 174 -4.20 16.20 -3.23
C ARG A 174 -3.93 16.62 -4.67
N ALA A 175 -2.71 17.08 -4.96
CA ALA A 175 -2.30 17.44 -6.33
C ALA A 175 -2.16 16.21 -7.24
N GLN A 176 -2.22 15.01 -6.70
CA GLN A 176 -2.30 13.73 -7.42
C GLN A 176 -3.71 13.12 -7.33
N GLU A 177 -4.71 13.93 -6.97
CA GLU A 177 -6.09 13.49 -6.78
C GLU A 177 -6.25 12.39 -5.72
N ASN A 178 -5.27 12.26 -4.81
CA ASN A 178 -5.44 11.36 -3.68
C ASN A 178 -6.39 11.95 -2.64
N VAL A 179 -7.12 11.05 -1.97
CA VAL A 179 -7.96 11.34 -0.80
C VAL A 179 -7.21 10.90 0.46
N PRO A 180 -6.51 11.82 1.16
CA PRO A 180 -5.73 11.45 2.35
C PRO A 180 -6.64 11.19 3.55
N ILE A 181 -6.55 10.00 4.12
CA ILE A 181 -7.20 9.58 5.36
C ILE A 181 -6.17 9.70 6.49
N ILE A 182 -6.43 10.60 7.43
CA ILE A 182 -5.43 11.00 8.43
C ILE A 182 -5.56 10.20 9.72
N THR A 183 -4.53 9.45 10.05
CA THR A 183 -4.34 8.86 11.38
C THR A 183 -3.51 9.84 12.23
N LYS A 184 -4.14 10.42 13.26
CA LYS A 184 -3.59 11.56 14.03
C LYS A 184 -2.38 11.22 14.90
N LYS A 185 -2.21 9.95 15.27
CA LYS A 185 -1.09 9.43 16.08
C LYS A 185 -0.60 8.14 15.48
N GLU A 186 0.68 7.86 15.61
CA GLU A 186 1.25 6.61 15.15
C GLU A 186 0.62 5.39 15.83
N ILE A 187 0.22 4.45 15.02
CA ILE A 187 -0.29 3.15 15.42
C ILE A 187 0.12 2.10 14.37
N LYS A 188 0.58 0.95 14.81
CA LYS A 188 0.92 -0.16 13.90
C LYS A 188 -0.32 -0.57 13.09
N GLY A 189 -0.16 -0.67 11.77
CA GLY A 189 -1.22 -1.14 10.86
C GLY A 189 -2.28 -0.09 10.51
N PHE A 190 -2.04 1.19 10.79
CA PHE A 190 -3.00 2.27 10.52
C PHE A 190 -4.41 2.01 11.09
N SER A 191 -5.39 2.87 10.77
CA SER A 191 -6.75 2.72 11.31
C SER A 191 -7.56 1.67 10.56
N LEU A 192 -7.52 1.68 9.23
CA LEU A 192 -8.32 0.77 8.40
C LEU A 192 -7.89 -0.69 8.58
N ASN A 193 -6.60 -0.97 8.47
CA ASN A 193 -6.08 -2.33 8.60
C ASN A 193 -6.33 -2.92 10.00
N ARG A 194 -6.35 -2.09 11.05
CA ARG A 194 -6.68 -2.55 12.41
C ARG A 194 -8.12 -3.00 12.54
N VAL A 195 -9.06 -2.19 12.01
CA VAL A 195 -10.49 -2.56 12.01
C VAL A 195 -10.73 -3.78 11.14
N TRP A 196 -10.15 -3.80 9.93
CA TRP A 196 -10.21 -4.93 9.03
C TRP A 196 -9.66 -6.20 9.69
N ARG A 197 -8.52 -6.11 10.38
CA ARG A 197 -7.93 -7.24 11.09
C ARG A 197 -8.86 -7.78 12.18
N ALA A 198 -9.46 -6.92 12.99
CA ALA A 198 -10.39 -7.32 14.04
C ALA A 198 -11.62 -8.04 13.47
N MET A 199 -12.21 -7.48 12.40
CA MET A 199 -13.34 -8.08 11.70
C MET A 199 -12.97 -9.45 11.10
N LYS A 200 -11.86 -9.53 10.39
CA LYS A 200 -11.34 -10.76 9.78
C LYS A 200 -11.14 -11.87 10.80
N LYS A 201 -10.53 -11.57 11.96
CA LYS A 201 -10.33 -12.54 13.05
C LYS A 201 -11.66 -13.08 13.55
N GLU A 202 -12.64 -12.22 13.78
CA GLU A 202 -13.95 -12.63 14.25
C GLU A 202 -14.71 -13.46 13.22
N CYS A 203 -14.66 -13.08 11.94
CA CYS A 203 -15.23 -13.86 10.85
C CYS A 203 -14.65 -15.28 10.79
N LEU A 204 -13.33 -15.42 10.89
CA LEU A 204 -12.66 -16.71 10.90
C LEU A 204 -13.06 -17.57 12.12
N LYS A 205 -13.20 -16.97 13.32
CA LYS A 205 -13.67 -17.69 14.52
C LYS A 205 -15.10 -18.18 14.38
N LEU A 206 -16.00 -17.34 13.86
CA LEU A 206 -17.39 -17.72 13.64
C LEU A 206 -17.52 -18.85 12.62
N TRP A 207 -16.74 -18.82 11.56
CA TRP A 207 -16.68 -19.86 10.55
C TRP A 207 -16.13 -21.17 11.10
N ASP A 208 -14.96 -21.15 11.75
CA ASP A 208 -14.31 -22.32 12.34
C ASP A 208 -15.18 -22.98 13.42
N GLY A 209 -15.86 -22.16 14.23
CA GLY A 209 -16.80 -22.63 15.24
C GLY A 209 -18.13 -23.17 14.69
N GLY A 210 -18.33 -23.15 13.37
CA GLY A 210 -19.55 -23.64 12.73
C GLY A 210 -20.81 -22.78 13.00
N TYR A 211 -20.65 -21.54 13.45
CA TYR A 211 -21.77 -20.63 13.72
C TYR A 211 -22.39 -20.07 12.45
N THR A 212 -21.61 -19.96 11.38
CA THR A 212 -22.06 -19.44 10.09
C THR A 212 -21.23 -20.03 8.95
N THR A 213 -21.73 -19.90 7.72
CA THR A 213 -20.94 -20.18 6.52
C THR A 213 -20.42 -18.86 5.90
N PRO A 214 -19.35 -18.92 5.09
CA PRO A 214 -18.88 -17.74 4.34
C PRO A 214 -20.00 -17.06 3.55
N GLU A 215 -20.84 -17.85 2.86
CA GLU A 215 -21.93 -17.33 2.04
C GLU A 215 -23.01 -16.62 2.85
N GLU A 216 -23.45 -17.21 3.99
CA GLU A 216 -24.46 -16.61 4.85
C GLU A 216 -23.97 -15.31 5.49
N PHE A 217 -22.72 -15.31 5.98
CA PHE A 217 -22.17 -14.13 6.60
C PHE A 217 -21.96 -13.01 5.58
N ASP A 218 -21.36 -13.31 4.42
CA ASP A 218 -21.13 -12.32 3.37
C ASP A 218 -22.46 -11.77 2.83
N ARG A 219 -23.50 -12.61 2.68
CA ARG A 219 -24.85 -12.15 2.30
C ARG A 219 -25.40 -11.15 3.31
N ALA A 220 -25.32 -11.46 4.60
CA ALA A 220 -25.78 -10.56 5.65
C ALA A 220 -25.01 -9.24 5.64
N PHE A 221 -23.68 -9.32 5.47
CA PHE A 221 -22.80 -8.16 5.41
C PHE A 221 -23.13 -7.27 4.21
N MET A 222 -23.31 -7.86 3.04
CA MET A 222 -23.65 -7.15 1.80
C MET A 222 -25.03 -6.47 1.89
N LEU A 223 -26.02 -7.13 2.47
CA LEU A 223 -27.37 -6.56 2.66
C LEU A 223 -27.36 -5.39 3.64
N GLU A 224 -26.63 -5.50 4.75
CA GLU A 224 -26.61 -4.47 5.79
C GLU A 224 -25.83 -3.21 5.34
N TRP A 225 -24.68 -3.39 4.67
CA TRP A 225 -23.81 -2.27 4.34
C TRP A 225 -23.74 -1.90 2.86
N GLY A 226 -24.42 -2.64 1.98
CA GLY A 226 -24.47 -2.33 0.55
C GLY A 226 -23.14 -2.51 -0.18
N THR A 227 -22.27 -3.39 0.33
CA THR A 227 -20.96 -3.67 -0.26
C THR A 227 -21.04 -4.70 -1.39
N PRO A 228 -20.12 -4.68 -2.37
CA PRO A 228 -20.15 -5.63 -3.50
C PRO A 228 -19.75 -7.07 -3.11
N HIS A 229 -19.16 -7.27 -1.94
CA HIS A 229 -18.79 -8.55 -1.35
C HIS A 229 -18.67 -8.39 0.15
N GLY A 230 -18.72 -9.49 0.89
CA GLY A 230 -18.47 -9.49 2.32
C GLY A 230 -17.02 -9.79 2.68
N PRO A 231 -16.74 -9.99 3.99
CA PRO A 231 -15.39 -10.22 4.51
C PRO A 231 -14.69 -11.47 3.97
N PHE A 232 -15.41 -12.55 3.72
CA PHE A 232 -14.82 -13.79 3.19
C PHE A 232 -14.43 -13.62 1.72
N GLY A 233 -15.27 -12.98 0.90
CA GLY A 233 -14.89 -12.60 -0.46
C GLY A 233 -13.70 -11.64 -0.50
N LEU A 234 -13.59 -10.73 0.47
CA LEU A 234 -12.42 -9.84 0.57
C LEU A 234 -11.15 -10.60 1.01
N MET A 235 -11.25 -11.59 1.90
CA MET A 235 -10.11 -12.46 2.24
C MET A 235 -9.60 -13.25 1.04
N ASP A 236 -10.50 -13.75 0.19
CA ASP A 236 -10.12 -14.44 -1.06
C ASP A 236 -9.39 -13.51 -2.06
N LYS A 237 -9.81 -12.25 -2.16
CA LYS A 237 -9.09 -11.24 -2.98
C LYS A 237 -7.69 -10.94 -2.46
N VAL A 238 -7.50 -10.89 -1.15
CA VAL A 238 -6.18 -10.71 -0.51
C VAL A 238 -5.31 -11.94 -0.70
N GLY A 239 -5.91 -13.12 -0.60
CA GLY A 239 -5.24 -14.42 -0.59
C GLY A 239 -5.10 -14.98 0.82
N LEU A 240 -5.60 -16.22 1.01
CA LEU A 240 -5.67 -16.83 2.34
C LEU A 240 -4.31 -17.10 2.98
N ASP A 241 -3.30 -17.38 2.17
CA ASP A 241 -1.89 -17.46 2.61
C ASP A 241 -1.38 -16.11 3.16
N ILE A 242 -1.70 -15.00 2.52
CA ILE A 242 -1.37 -13.66 2.99
C ILE A 242 -2.15 -13.32 4.26
N VAL A 243 -3.44 -13.69 4.32
CA VAL A 243 -4.28 -13.54 5.52
C VAL A 243 -3.62 -14.22 6.70
N LYS A 244 -3.19 -15.49 6.54
CA LYS A 244 -2.45 -16.23 7.58
C LYS A 244 -1.13 -15.57 7.95
N GLN A 245 -0.31 -15.23 6.98
CA GLN A 245 1.00 -14.61 7.19
C GLN A 245 0.90 -13.31 8.01
N ILE A 246 -0.09 -12.47 7.73
CA ILE A 246 -0.33 -11.23 8.48
C ILE A 246 -0.60 -11.55 9.96
N GLU A 247 -1.52 -12.47 10.26
CA GLU A 247 -1.85 -12.83 11.64
C GLU A 247 -0.65 -13.44 12.38
N MET A 248 0.11 -14.32 11.71
CA MET A 248 1.32 -14.91 12.31
C MET A 248 2.42 -13.87 12.59
N THR A 249 2.50 -12.78 11.81
CA THR A 249 3.39 -11.64 12.11
C THR A 249 2.95 -10.95 13.41
N TYR A 250 1.66 -10.76 13.62
CA TYR A 250 1.15 -10.20 14.87
C TYR A 250 1.36 -11.14 16.05
N TYR A 251 1.15 -12.45 15.86
CA TYR A 251 1.41 -13.45 16.89
C TYR A 251 2.88 -13.46 17.31
N ALA A 252 3.81 -13.42 16.36
CA ALA A 252 5.25 -13.39 16.64
C ALA A 252 5.67 -12.20 17.53
N GLU A 253 4.95 -11.08 17.45
CA GLU A 253 5.21 -9.90 18.27
C GLU A 253 4.47 -9.90 19.60
N SER A 254 3.21 -10.34 19.60
CA SER A 254 2.34 -10.26 20.79
C SER A 254 2.49 -11.46 21.71
N GLY A 255 2.84 -12.64 21.17
CA GLY A 255 2.77 -13.93 21.85
C GLY A 255 1.34 -14.31 22.24
N ASN A 256 0.32 -13.58 21.78
CA ASN A 256 -1.07 -13.83 22.16
C ASN A 256 -1.66 -14.95 21.28
N PRO A 257 -2.05 -16.11 21.87
CA PRO A 257 -2.67 -17.22 21.12
C PRO A 257 -3.90 -16.81 20.30
N GLU A 258 -4.62 -15.79 20.74
CA GLU A 258 -5.76 -15.22 20.01
C GLU A 258 -5.39 -14.63 18.63
N ASP A 259 -4.11 -14.41 18.36
CA ASP A 259 -3.62 -13.94 17.07
C ASP A 259 -3.34 -15.07 16.08
N ILE A 260 -3.36 -16.32 16.54
CA ILE A 260 -3.20 -17.49 15.68
C ILE A 260 -4.51 -17.71 14.91
N PRO A 261 -4.49 -17.77 13.57
CA PRO A 261 -5.68 -18.13 12.80
C PRO A 261 -6.14 -19.56 13.09
N PRO A 262 -7.41 -19.86 12.90
CA PRO A 262 -7.91 -21.24 13.10
C PRO A 262 -7.26 -22.22 12.11
N THR A 263 -7.07 -23.47 12.55
CA THR A 263 -6.47 -24.56 11.75
C THR A 263 -7.26 -24.90 10.49
N ALA A 264 -8.57 -24.68 10.49
CA ALA A 264 -9.40 -24.83 9.29
C ALA A 264 -8.93 -23.93 8.12
N LEU A 265 -8.30 -22.77 8.41
CA LEU A 265 -7.69 -21.95 7.38
C LEU A 265 -6.46 -22.62 6.75
N ASP A 266 -5.68 -23.36 7.56
CA ASP A 266 -4.52 -24.10 7.08
C ASP A 266 -4.94 -25.22 6.13
N GLU A 267 -6.05 -25.90 6.41
CA GLU A 267 -6.58 -26.92 5.52
C GLU A 267 -6.94 -26.39 4.13
N LEU A 268 -7.45 -25.14 4.03
CA LEU A 268 -7.71 -24.53 2.74
C LEU A 268 -6.39 -24.21 2.01
N ILE A 269 -5.41 -23.67 2.73
CA ILE A 269 -4.09 -23.32 2.18
C ILE A 269 -3.36 -24.58 1.68
N GLU A 270 -3.37 -25.67 2.44
CA GLU A 270 -2.76 -26.97 2.07
C GLU A 270 -3.39 -27.57 0.82
N LYS A 271 -4.70 -27.36 0.62
CA LYS A 271 -5.42 -27.75 -0.61
C LYS A 271 -5.08 -26.84 -1.81
N GLY A 272 -4.27 -25.79 -1.62
CA GLY A 272 -3.97 -24.80 -2.66
C GLY A 272 -5.13 -23.82 -2.92
N TRP A 273 -6.12 -23.75 -2.02
CA TRP A 273 -7.27 -22.86 -2.15
C TRP A 273 -6.91 -21.49 -1.53
N LEU A 274 -6.17 -20.70 -2.30
CA LEU A 274 -5.62 -19.44 -1.81
C LEU A 274 -6.48 -18.23 -2.15
N GLY A 275 -7.67 -18.42 -2.70
CA GLY A 275 -8.57 -17.36 -3.12
C GLY A 275 -8.57 -17.15 -4.62
N GLU A 276 -8.90 -15.92 -5.05
CA GLU A 276 -9.06 -15.55 -6.46
C GLU A 276 -7.84 -15.91 -7.32
N LYS A 277 -6.62 -15.70 -6.80
CA LYS A 277 -5.36 -15.96 -7.52
C LYS A 277 -5.14 -17.44 -7.92
N THR A 278 -5.82 -18.37 -7.25
CA THR A 278 -5.74 -19.82 -7.56
C THR A 278 -7.08 -20.38 -8.07
N GLY A 279 -8.07 -19.51 -8.31
CA GLY A 279 -9.40 -19.88 -8.77
C GLY A 279 -10.30 -20.46 -7.66
N ARG A 280 -9.81 -20.62 -6.44
CA ARG A 280 -10.56 -21.12 -5.30
C ARG A 280 -10.00 -20.65 -3.97
N GLY A 281 -10.90 -20.30 -3.05
CA GLY A 281 -10.67 -20.01 -1.65
C GLY A 281 -11.92 -20.41 -0.86
N PHE A 282 -12.52 -19.48 -0.12
CA PHE A 282 -13.87 -19.61 0.41
C PHE A 282 -14.91 -19.76 -0.71
N TYR A 283 -14.64 -19.07 -1.84
CA TYR A 283 -15.44 -19.11 -3.07
C TYR A 283 -14.67 -19.74 -4.21
N THR A 284 -15.40 -20.01 -5.31
CA THR A 284 -14.83 -20.48 -6.59
C THR A 284 -14.85 -19.34 -7.61
N TYR A 285 -13.76 -19.16 -8.34
CA TYR A 285 -13.53 -18.11 -9.33
C TYR A 285 -13.27 -18.71 -10.72
N PRO A 286 -13.59 -17.98 -11.81
CA PRO A 286 -14.35 -16.72 -11.81
C PRO A 286 -15.83 -16.94 -11.49
N ASN A 287 -16.59 -15.89 -11.28
CA ASN A 287 -18.01 -15.90 -10.94
C ASN A 287 -18.32 -16.50 -9.55
N PRO A 288 -17.78 -15.87 -8.48
CA PRO A 288 -18.05 -16.31 -7.12
C PRO A 288 -19.55 -16.21 -6.78
N ALA A 289 -19.99 -16.99 -5.80
CA ALA A 289 -21.43 -17.09 -5.45
C ALA A 289 -22.04 -15.71 -5.15
N TYR A 290 -21.29 -14.80 -4.51
CA TYR A 290 -21.78 -13.46 -4.16
C TYR A 290 -22.05 -12.53 -5.37
N GLU A 291 -21.60 -12.87 -6.59
CA GLU A 291 -21.89 -12.15 -7.82
C GLU A 291 -23.09 -12.71 -8.59
N ARG A 292 -23.66 -13.86 -8.15
CA ARG A 292 -24.79 -14.50 -8.84
C ARG A 292 -26.09 -13.73 -8.58
N GLU A 293 -26.93 -13.69 -9.60
CA GLU A 293 -28.32 -13.25 -9.45
C GLU A 293 -29.02 -14.14 -8.42
N GLY A 294 -29.75 -13.56 -7.48
CA GLY A 294 -30.43 -14.30 -6.42
C GLY A 294 -29.61 -14.49 -5.14
N PHE A 295 -28.27 -14.32 -5.16
CA PHE A 295 -27.45 -14.50 -3.95
C PHE A 295 -27.96 -13.70 -2.74
N LEU A 296 -28.31 -12.43 -2.94
CA LEU A 296 -28.85 -11.58 -1.87
C LEU A 296 -30.26 -11.98 -1.41
N LYS A 297 -30.97 -12.81 -2.19
CA LYS A 297 -32.27 -13.37 -1.82
C LYS A 297 -32.18 -14.73 -1.13
N GLY A 298 -30.97 -15.30 -1.06
CA GLY A 298 -30.76 -16.62 -0.53
C GLY A 298 -31.16 -17.75 -1.49
N GLU A 299 -31.16 -17.50 -2.80
CA GLU A 299 -31.51 -18.42 -3.88
C GLU A 299 -30.26 -19.05 -4.50
#